data_79ca2ff278e3438738f60fd620370a84
#
_entry.id   79ca2ff278e3438738f60fd620370a84
#
_cell.length_a   1.000
_cell.length_b   1.000
_cell.length_c   1.000
_cell.angle_alpha   90.00
_cell.angle_beta   90.00
_cell.angle_gamma   90.00
#
_symmetry.space_group_name_H-M   'P 1'
#
loop_
_entity.id
_entity.type
_entity.pdbx_description
1 polymer ?
#
loop_
_entity_poly.entity_id
_entity_poly.type
_entity_poly.pdbx_seq_one_letter_code
_entity_poly.pdbx_strand_id
1 'polypeptide(L)'
;MSETNEKRVISYNKDEMDAIENYPHNNSKTGELMYEHKLVVDPETGMTIKQIRYPKGCMIPLHTHHCAHSIYVLKGTLVTSHGTFGPGEFVWHDEGVEMTHGASDEEDVDILFITNKALDMNYL
;
A
#
# COMPACT_ATOMS: atom_id res chain seq x y z
N MET A 1 -6.11 26.35 18.02
CA MET A 1 -6.30 26.10 17.33
C MET A 1 -6.80 26.07 16.20
N SER A 2 -7.04 26.44 15.98
CA SER A 2 -7.48 26.50 15.03
C SER A 2 -7.47 26.19 13.67
N GLU A 3 -6.45 26.33 13.01
CA GLU A 3 -6.17 25.85 11.68
C GLU A 3 -6.60 24.40 11.52
N THR A 4 -6.76 23.72 12.63
CA THR A 4 -7.27 22.33 12.62
C THR A 4 -8.67 22.23 12.03
N ASN A 5 -9.39 23.36 11.89
CA ASN A 5 -10.72 23.36 11.32
C ASN A 5 -10.72 23.54 9.79
N GLU A 6 -9.54 23.78 9.21
CA GLU A 6 -9.45 23.86 7.76
C GLU A 6 -9.72 22.51 7.13
N LYS A 7 -10.57 22.54 6.11
CA LYS A 7 -10.89 21.34 5.34
C LYS A 7 -10.04 21.30 4.10
N ARG A 8 -9.43 20.14 3.86
CA ARG A 8 -8.51 19.93 2.74
C ARG A 8 -9.24 19.28 1.58
N VAL A 9 -8.75 19.61 0.38
CA VAL A 9 -9.02 18.82 -0.82
C VAL A 9 -7.64 18.41 -1.34
N ILE A 10 -7.42 17.13 -1.49
CA ILE A 10 -6.13 16.57 -1.94
C ILE A 10 -6.36 15.86 -3.26
N SER A 11 -5.56 16.20 -4.26
CA SER A 11 -5.69 15.57 -5.57
C SER A 11 -4.33 15.33 -6.19
N TYR A 12 -4.25 14.31 -7.03
CA TYR A 12 -3.04 13.96 -7.79
C TYR A 12 -3.47 13.72 -9.22
N ASN A 13 -2.82 14.39 -10.17
CA ASN A 13 -3.10 14.15 -11.59
C ASN A 13 -2.39 12.87 -12.05
N LYS A 14 -2.63 12.51 -13.32
CA LYS A 14 -2.05 11.28 -13.86
C LYS A 14 -0.53 11.29 -13.82
N ASP A 15 0.09 12.40 -14.18
CA ASP A 15 1.56 12.49 -14.20
C ASP A 15 2.15 12.33 -12.80
N GLU A 16 1.50 12.90 -11.80
CA GLU A 16 1.92 12.74 -10.40
C GLU A 16 1.78 11.30 -9.93
N MET A 17 0.70 10.62 -10.32
CA MET A 17 0.50 9.20 -9.99
C MET A 17 1.50 8.32 -10.71
N ASP A 18 1.84 8.65 -11.96
CA ASP A 18 2.81 7.87 -12.74
C ASP A 18 4.25 8.04 -12.23
N ALA A 19 4.52 9.07 -11.45
CA ALA A 19 5.85 9.38 -10.93
C ALA A 19 6.19 8.60 -9.64
N ILE A 20 5.64 7.41 -9.46
CA ILE A 20 5.84 6.59 -8.25
C ILE A 20 7.33 6.30 -7.98
N GLU A 21 8.16 6.22 -9.01
CA GLU A 21 9.60 5.94 -8.85
C GLU A 21 10.37 7.08 -8.18
N ASN A 22 9.72 8.23 -7.99
CA ASN A 22 10.31 9.32 -7.21
C ASN A 22 10.24 9.07 -5.69
N TYR A 23 9.62 7.97 -5.26
CA TYR A 23 9.40 7.67 -3.83
C TYR A 23 9.99 6.31 -3.46
N PRO A 24 11.32 6.12 -3.61
CA PRO A 24 11.92 4.83 -3.24
C PRO A 24 11.85 4.60 -1.74
N HIS A 25 11.65 3.34 -1.38
CA HIS A 25 11.57 2.89 0.00
C HIS A 25 12.16 1.49 0.10
N ASN A 26 13.00 1.26 1.08
CA ASN A 26 13.55 -0.07 1.33
C ASN A 26 12.75 -0.75 2.44
N ASN A 27 12.29 -1.97 2.17
CA ASN A 27 11.55 -2.74 3.16
C ASN A 27 12.39 -2.90 4.43
N SER A 28 11.82 -2.61 5.58
CA SER A 28 12.55 -2.62 6.87
C SER A 28 12.99 -4.02 7.29
N LYS A 29 12.34 -5.07 6.78
CA LYS A 29 12.67 -6.47 7.11
C LYS A 29 13.67 -7.07 6.14
N THR A 30 13.45 -6.87 4.83
CA THR A 30 14.25 -7.53 3.78
C THR A 30 15.31 -6.64 3.17
N GLY A 31 15.15 -5.32 3.27
CA GLY A 31 15.99 -4.36 2.58
C GLY A 31 15.66 -4.20 1.11
N GLU A 32 14.69 -4.95 0.59
CA GLU A 32 14.34 -4.86 -0.83
C GLU A 32 13.76 -3.51 -1.19
N LEU A 33 14.11 -3.03 -2.38
CA LEU A 33 13.59 -1.77 -2.92
C LEU A 33 12.13 -1.94 -3.33
N MET A 34 11.33 -0.98 -2.94
CA MET A 34 9.96 -0.79 -3.40
C MET A 34 9.72 0.71 -3.51
N TYR A 35 8.52 1.10 -3.91
CA TYR A 35 8.18 2.53 -4.03
C TYR A 35 6.87 2.77 -3.29
N GLU A 36 6.83 3.85 -2.51
CA GLU A 36 5.70 4.10 -1.61
C GLU A 36 5.44 5.60 -1.51
N HIS A 37 4.29 6.01 -2.02
CA HIS A 37 3.86 7.41 -1.99
C HIS A 37 2.61 7.53 -1.12
N LYS A 38 2.73 8.20 0.03
CA LYS A 38 1.58 8.47 0.89
C LYS A 38 0.73 9.56 0.25
N LEU A 39 -0.46 9.19 -0.18
CA LEU A 39 -1.38 10.12 -0.84
C LEU A 39 -2.20 10.91 0.17
N VAL A 40 -2.71 10.26 1.20
CA VAL A 40 -3.54 10.88 2.23
C VAL A 40 -3.24 10.20 3.56
N VAL A 41 -3.13 11.01 4.61
CA VAL A 41 -3.13 10.53 5.99
C VAL A 41 -4.16 11.36 6.75
N ASP A 42 -5.13 10.68 7.38
CA ASP A 42 -6.11 11.34 8.23
C ASP A 42 -5.47 11.54 9.61
N PRO A 43 -5.29 12.79 10.05
CA PRO A 43 -4.61 13.04 11.32
C PRO A 43 -5.40 12.57 12.55
N GLU A 44 -6.71 12.39 12.43
CA GLU A 44 -7.53 11.97 13.57
C GLU A 44 -7.52 10.46 13.78
N THR A 45 -7.61 9.69 12.69
CA THR A 45 -7.72 8.23 12.76
C THR A 45 -6.42 7.51 12.43
N GLY A 46 -5.51 8.21 11.71
CA GLY A 46 -4.32 7.59 11.17
C GLY A 46 -4.58 6.81 9.88
N MET A 47 -5.84 6.80 9.40
CA MET A 47 -6.16 6.18 8.11
C MET A 47 -5.20 6.70 7.06
N THR A 48 -4.64 5.80 6.26
CA THR A 48 -3.63 6.13 5.26
C THR A 48 -3.99 5.52 3.93
N ILE A 49 -3.80 6.29 2.86
CA ILE A 49 -3.91 5.79 1.49
C ILE A 49 -2.54 5.97 0.86
N LYS A 50 -1.97 4.88 0.39
CA LYS A 50 -0.68 4.88 -0.28
C LYS A 50 -0.81 4.33 -1.69
N GLN A 51 -0.02 4.89 -2.61
CA GLN A 51 0.27 4.22 -3.86
C GLN A 51 1.58 3.48 -3.65
N ILE A 52 1.61 2.20 -3.97
CA ILE A 52 2.79 1.36 -3.79
C ILE A 52 3.10 0.65 -5.10
N ARG A 53 4.39 0.59 -5.45
CA ARG A 53 4.88 -0.31 -6.49
C ARG A 53 5.79 -1.34 -5.85
N TYR A 54 5.44 -2.61 -6.04
CA TYR A 54 6.37 -3.71 -5.75
C TYR A 54 7.03 -4.10 -7.06
N PRO A 55 8.37 -3.98 -7.16
CA PRO A 55 9.08 -4.48 -8.34
C PRO A 55 8.87 -5.99 -8.49
N LYS A 56 8.96 -6.48 -9.72
CA LYS A 56 8.78 -7.92 -9.99
C LYS A 56 9.64 -8.74 -9.02
N GLY A 57 9.06 -9.81 -8.49
CA GLY A 57 9.71 -10.70 -7.54
C GLY A 57 9.77 -10.19 -6.10
N CYS A 58 9.40 -8.94 -5.85
CA CYS A 58 9.40 -8.39 -4.48
C CYS A 58 8.20 -8.96 -3.71
N MET A 59 8.49 -9.58 -2.56
CA MET A 59 7.45 -10.17 -1.72
C MET A 59 7.65 -9.72 -0.28
N ILE A 60 6.63 -9.10 0.30
CA ILE A 60 6.64 -8.72 1.70
C ILE A 60 6.43 -9.99 2.53
N PRO A 61 7.35 -10.30 3.46
CA PRO A 61 7.26 -11.53 4.25
C PRO A 61 6.04 -11.59 5.15
N LEU A 62 5.76 -12.76 5.67
CA LEU A 62 4.60 -13.01 6.52
C LEU A 62 4.51 -12.02 7.67
N HIS A 63 3.37 -11.39 7.81
CA HIS A 63 3.13 -10.34 8.81
C HIS A 63 1.65 -10.19 9.10
N THR A 64 1.36 -9.43 10.17
CA THR A 64 0.03 -8.95 10.48
C THR A 64 0.05 -7.44 10.60
N HIS A 65 -1.13 -6.82 10.59
CA HIS A 65 -1.30 -5.39 10.84
C HIS A 65 -2.25 -5.18 12.01
N HIS A 66 -2.05 -4.10 12.76
CA HIS A 66 -2.99 -3.64 13.79
C HIS A 66 -4.06 -2.72 13.21
N CYS A 67 -4.36 -2.89 11.93
CA CYS A 67 -5.44 -2.21 11.21
C CYS A 67 -6.00 -3.16 10.17
N ALA A 68 -7.25 -2.91 9.75
CA ALA A 68 -7.76 -3.55 8.54
C ALA A 68 -7.27 -2.75 7.35
N HIS A 69 -7.12 -3.39 6.20
CA HIS A 69 -6.71 -2.69 5.00
C HIS A 69 -7.28 -3.33 3.75
N SER A 70 -7.36 -2.52 2.71
CA SER A 70 -7.76 -2.98 1.39
C SER A 70 -6.65 -2.68 0.40
N ILE A 71 -6.63 -3.48 -0.67
CA ILE A 71 -5.71 -3.26 -1.79
C ILE A 71 -6.55 -3.26 -3.07
N TYR A 72 -6.35 -2.21 -3.87
CA TYR A 72 -6.93 -2.11 -5.21
C TYR A 72 -5.79 -2.14 -6.22
N VAL A 73 -5.84 -3.08 -7.15
CA VAL A 73 -4.76 -3.25 -8.13
C VAL A 73 -4.95 -2.28 -9.28
N LEU A 74 -3.94 -1.45 -9.54
CA LEU A 74 -3.94 -0.49 -10.63
C LEU A 74 -3.32 -1.07 -11.90
N LYS A 75 -2.24 -1.86 -11.75
CA LYS A 75 -1.44 -2.34 -12.87
C LYS A 75 -0.63 -3.53 -12.41
N GLY A 76 -0.48 -4.54 -13.27
CA GLY A 76 0.27 -5.73 -12.95
C GLY A 76 -0.53 -6.74 -12.15
N THR A 77 0.15 -7.69 -11.53
CA THR A 77 -0.48 -8.77 -10.77
C THR A 77 0.01 -8.75 -9.33
N LEU A 78 -0.94 -8.61 -8.40
CA LEU A 78 -0.68 -8.71 -6.96
C LEU A 78 -0.76 -10.19 -6.57
N VAL A 79 0.31 -10.70 -5.96
CA VAL A 79 0.35 -12.07 -5.44
C VAL A 79 0.28 -12.00 -3.93
N THR A 80 -0.69 -12.69 -3.33
CA THR A 80 -0.82 -12.74 -1.87
C THR A 80 -0.99 -14.18 -1.41
N SER A 81 -0.82 -14.41 -0.12
CA SER A 81 -1.11 -15.72 0.49
C SER A 81 -2.61 -16.06 0.47
N HIS A 82 -3.45 -15.12 0.08
CA HIS A 82 -4.91 -15.29 0.02
C HIS A 82 -5.46 -15.19 -1.40
N GLY A 83 -4.61 -15.29 -2.40
CA GLY A 83 -5.03 -15.25 -3.80
C GLY A 83 -4.22 -14.26 -4.63
N THR A 84 -4.51 -14.25 -5.91
CA THR A 84 -3.83 -13.44 -6.92
C THR A 84 -4.84 -12.51 -7.56
N PHE A 85 -4.48 -11.23 -7.70
CA PHE A 85 -5.41 -10.20 -8.16
C PHE A 85 -4.79 -9.37 -9.28
N GLY A 86 -5.57 -9.12 -10.33
CA GLY A 86 -5.16 -8.31 -11.47
C GLY A 86 -5.75 -6.91 -11.45
N PRO A 87 -5.46 -6.09 -12.48
CA PRO A 87 -5.92 -4.71 -12.55
C PRO A 87 -7.44 -4.60 -12.39
N GLY A 88 -7.87 -3.64 -11.57
CA GLY A 88 -9.28 -3.41 -11.30
C GLY A 88 -9.87 -4.31 -10.23
N GLU A 89 -9.08 -5.23 -9.67
CA GLU A 89 -9.55 -6.12 -8.62
C GLU A 89 -9.20 -5.60 -7.24
N PHE A 90 -9.96 -6.05 -6.24
CA PHE A 90 -9.93 -5.52 -4.88
C PHE A 90 -9.89 -6.68 -3.89
N VAL A 91 -9.12 -6.49 -2.82
CA VAL A 91 -9.10 -7.44 -1.70
C VAL A 91 -9.10 -6.68 -0.38
N TRP A 92 -9.84 -7.21 0.60
CA TRP A 92 -9.91 -6.67 1.95
C TRP A 92 -9.35 -7.68 2.94
N HIS A 93 -8.55 -7.20 3.89
CA HIS A 93 -8.02 -8.02 4.97
C HIS A 93 -8.45 -7.40 6.30
N ASP A 94 -9.14 -8.17 7.13
CA ASP A 94 -9.47 -7.74 8.49
C ASP A 94 -8.19 -7.55 9.32
N GLU A 95 -8.30 -6.76 10.36
CA GLU A 95 -7.20 -6.58 11.30
C GLU A 95 -6.72 -7.93 11.82
N GLY A 96 -5.40 -8.14 11.86
CA GLY A 96 -4.79 -9.35 12.40
C GLY A 96 -4.64 -10.51 11.43
N VAL A 97 -5.15 -10.40 10.20
CA VAL A 97 -4.96 -11.47 9.21
C VAL A 97 -3.48 -11.62 8.89
N GLU A 98 -2.99 -12.85 8.94
CA GLU A 98 -1.61 -13.17 8.54
C GLU A 98 -1.53 -13.21 7.01
N MET A 99 -0.52 -12.56 6.45
CA MET A 99 -0.42 -12.46 5.00
C MET A 99 0.99 -12.23 4.51
N THR A 100 1.23 -12.66 3.27
CA THR A 100 2.33 -12.19 2.44
C THR A 100 1.72 -11.51 1.24
N HIS A 101 2.40 -10.53 0.66
CA HIS A 101 1.94 -9.90 -0.56
C HIS A 101 3.09 -9.24 -1.31
N GLY A 102 2.93 -9.15 -2.63
CA GLY A 102 3.96 -8.54 -3.48
C GLY A 102 3.65 -8.71 -4.95
N ALA A 103 4.70 -8.66 -5.77
CA ALA A 103 4.61 -8.79 -7.22
C ALA A 103 4.94 -10.21 -7.64
N SER A 104 4.40 -10.60 -8.82
CA SER A 104 4.82 -11.85 -9.46
C SER A 104 6.27 -11.71 -9.94
N ASP A 105 6.86 -12.82 -10.37
CA ASP A 105 8.21 -12.81 -10.93
C ASP A 105 8.28 -12.25 -12.35
N GLU A 106 7.12 -11.93 -12.93
CA GLU A 106 7.04 -11.55 -14.34
C GLU A 106 6.97 -10.04 -14.55
N GLU A 107 6.37 -9.30 -13.59
CA GLU A 107 6.19 -7.86 -13.76
C GLU A 107 6.00 -7.15 -12.42
N ASP A 108 6.23 -5.84 -12.43
CA ASP A 108 5.93 -4.97 -11.30
C ASP A 108 4.43 -4.91 -11.08
N VAL A 109 4.00 -4.59 -9.86
CA VAL A 109 2.59 -4.35 -9.56
C VAL A 109 2.43 -3.00 -8.89
N ASP A 110 1.45 -2.22 -9.36
CA ASP A 110 1.08 -0.94 -8.76
C ASP A 110 -0.28 -1.09 -8.10
N ILE A 111 -0.37 -0.66 -6.84
CA ILE A 111 -1.58 -0.79 -6.03
C ILE A 111 -1.91 0.49 -5.29
N LEU A 112 -3.19 0.60 -4.89
CA LEU A 112 -3.59 1.50 -3.82
C LEU A 112 -3.75 0.66 -2.57
N PHE A 113 -3.11 1.09 -1.49
CA PHE A 113 -3.14 0.43 -0.19
C PHE A 113 -3.84 1.38 0.78
N ILE A 114 -4.98 0.94 1.33
CA ILE A 114 -5.86 1.79 2.11
C ILE A 114 -6.10 1.16 3.47
N THR A 115 -5.78 1.87 4.54
CA THR A 115 -5.99 1.37 5.90
C THR A 115 -7.20 2.07 6.53
N ASN A 116 -7.82 1.43 7.53
CA ASN A 116 -8.92 2.06 8.25
C ASN A 116 -8.45 2.90 9.44
N LYS A 117 -7.21 2.70 9.88
CA LYS A 117 -6.59 3.48 10.96
C LYS A 117 -5.08 3.40 10.78
N ALA A 118 -4.30 3.91 11.72
CA ALA A 118 -2.84 3.97 11.61
C ALA A 118 -2.25 2.62 11.23
N LEU A 119 -1.36 2.63 10.23
CA LEU A 119 -0.68 1.43 9.78
C LEU A 119 0.39 1.03 10.78
N ASP A 120 0.38 -0.25 11.10
CA ASP A 120 1.38 -0.87 11.94
C ASP A 120 1.63 -2.28 11.41
N MET A 121 2.88 -2.70 11.35
CA MET A 121 3.25 -4.00 10.83
C MET A 121 3.92 -4.84 11.92
N ASN A 122 3.53 -6.10 11.97
CA ASN A 122 4.13 -7.07 12.87
C ASN A 122 4.60 -8.27 12.07
N TYR A 123 5.91 -8.36 11.82
CA TYR A 123 6.49 -9.49 11.09
C TYR A 123 6.53 -10.74 11.99
N LEU A 124 6.13 -11.85 11.43
CA LEU A 124 6.05 -13.13 12.13
C LEU A 124 7.26 -14.02 11.87
#